data_187f954a084f6f8cbd7af40285412257
#
_entry.id   187f954a084f6f8cbd7af40285412257
#
_cell.length_a   1.000
_cell.length_b   1.000
_cell.length_c   1.000
_cell.angle_alpha   90.00
_cell.angle_beta   90.00
_cell.angle_gamma   90.00
#
_symmetry.space_group_name_H-M   'P 1'
#
loop_
_entity.id
_entity.type
_entity.pdbx_description
1 polymer ?
#
loop_
_entity_poly.entity_id
_entity_poly.type
_entity_poly.pdbx_seq_one_letter_code
_entity_poly.pdbx_strand_id
1 'polypeptide(L)'
;MSGSGGHGAAWLWLIPVIAYLVGGILPGEYLVRWRRGASPRELGDEPGTAGTWRQAGPAAALAVFAFDFAKGLVPVWLADRLAGGQGALLLAAAVAPVAGHNWPLQRGLRPGGRGLASAIGVTVYLAPLALVPALLAGCVVALWRRRTPWVGIVGFPLALVLMLVLRTPPARVVAAVAAMVTVGLRYLQWTRQKQRWI
;
A
#
# COMPACT_ATOMS: atom_id res chain seq x y z
N MET A 1 42.01 10.21 6.62
CA MET A 1 42.11 8.78 6.33
C MET A 1 40.93 8.07 7.00
N SER A 2 39.98 7.59 6.24
CA SER A 2 39.25 6.31 6.41
C SER A 2 38.10 6.29 5.43
N GLY A 3 38.37 5.73 4.25
CA GLY A 3 37.35 5.49 3.20
C GLY A 3 36.72 4.10 3.38
N SER A 4 36.01 3.82 4.47
CA SER A 4 35.35 2.54 4.71
C SER A 4 33.80 2.61 4.79
N GLY A 5 33.21 3.77 4.45
CA GLY A 5 31.75 3.99 4.58
C GLY A 5 30.92 3.58 3.39
N GLY A 6 31.46 3.24 2.22
CA GLY A 6 30.69 3.08 0.98
C GLY A 6 30.14 1.67 0.72
N HIS A 7 30.79 0.63 1.16
CA HIS A 7 30.41 -0.74 0.83
C HIS A 7 29.46 -1.38 1.82
N GLY A 8 29.36 -0.87 3.05
CA GLY A 8 28.48 -1.44 4.09
C GLY A 8 26.97 -1.20 3.90
N ALA A 9 26.60 -0.22 3.09
CA ALA A 9 25.18 0.20 2.95
C ALA A 9 24.49 -0.32 1.67
N ALA A 10 25.24 -0.87 0.70
CA ALA A 10 24.65 -1.30 -0.58
C ALA A 10 23.62 -2.42 -0.43
N TRP A 11 23.79 -3.33 0.52
CA TRP A 11 22.85 -4.41 0.79
C TRP A 11 21.47 -3.91 1.28
N LEU A 12 21.40 -2.70 1.86
CA LEU A 12 20.14 -2.11 2.30
C LEU A 12 19.17 -1.89 1.13
N TRP A 13 19.67 -1.74 -0.09
CA TRP A 13 18.84 -1.63 -1.28
C TRP A 13 18.11 -2.93 -1.66
N LEU A 14 18.48 -4.07 -1.03
CA LEU A 14 17.67 -5.29 -1.11
C LEU A 14 16.30 -5.12 -0.43
N ILE A 15 16.17 -4.21 0.54
CA ILE A 15 14.90 -3.96 1.24
C ILE A 15 13.79 -3.60 0.25
N PRO A 16 13.91 -2.53 -0.57
CA PRO A 16 12.86 -2.20 -1.54
C PRO A 16 12.69 -3.25 -2.63
N VAL A 17 13.75 -3.97 -3.05
CA VAL A 17 13.64 -5.05 -4.02
C VAL A 17 12.77 -6.20 -3.47
N ILE A 18 13.08 -6.68 -2.27
CA ILE A 18 12.30 -7.72 -1.60
C ILE A 18 10.88 -7.22 -1.31
N ALA A 19 10.74 -5.97 -0.86
CA ALA A 19 9.44 -5.35 -0.61
C ALA A 19 8.55 -5.31 -1.86
N TYR A 20 9.12 -5.02 -3.02
CA TYR A 20 8.39 -5.06 -4.28
C TYR A 20 7.91 -6.49 -4.62
N LEU A 21 8.79 -7.49 -4.48
CA LEU A 21 8.45 -8.88 -4.77
C LEU A 21 7.39 -9.41 -3.79
N VAL A 22 7.55 -9.17 -2.49
CA VAL A 22 6.56 -9.51 -1.46
C VAL A 22 5.26 -8.72 -1.67
N GLY A 23 5.39 -7.45 -2.09
CA GLY A 23 4.28 -6.62 -2.52
C GLY A 23 3.39 -7.30 -3.54
N GLY A 24 4.00 -8.02 -4.49
CA GLY A 24 3.31 -8.75 -5.56
C GLY A 24 2.55 -10.00 -5.11
N ILE A 25 2.75 -10.48 -3.89
CA ILE A 25 1.94 -11.55 -3.32
C ILE A 25 0.55 -10.97 -2.97
N LEU A 26 -0.49 -11.53 -3.58
CA LEU A 26 -1.89 -11.09 -3.43
C LEU A 26 -2.69 -12.19 -2.72
N PRO A 27 -2.75 -12.21 -1.37
CA PRO A 27 -3.42 -13.29 -0.62
C PRO A 27 -4.89 -13.44 -0.98
N GLY A 28 -5.56 -12.32 -1.31
CA GLY A 28 -6.95 -12.32 -1.73
C GLY A 28 -7.20 -13.13 -3.00
N GLU A 29 -6.24 -13.18 -3.94
CA GLU A 29 -6.32 -14.02 -5.13
C GLU A 29 -6.40 -15.51 -4.74
N TYR A 30 -5.53 -15.95 -3.83
CA TYR A 30 -5.44 -17.35 -3.41
C TYR A 30 -6.62 -17.76 -2.53
N LEU A 31 -6.99 -16.94 -1.54
CA LEU A 31 -8.08 -17.25 -0.60
C LEU A 31 -9.44 -17.29 -1.29
N VAL A 32 -9.71 -16.36 -2.20
CA VAL A 32 -10.97 -16.36 -2.96
C VAL A 32 -11.01 -17.55 -3.90
N ARG A 33 -9.91 -17.82 -4.64
CA ARG A 33 -9.84 -18.99 -5.52
C ARG A 33 -10.04 -20.30 -4.78
N TRP A 34 -9.41 -20.45 -3.61
CA TRP A 34 -9.57 -21.63 -2.77
C TRP A 34 -11.02 -21.80 -2.30
N ARG A 35 -11.69 -20.69 -1.94
CA ARG A 35 -13.05 -20.75 -1.36
C ARG A 35 -14.17 -20.77 -2.40
N ARG A 36 -13.95 -20.21 -3.58
CA ARG A 36 -14.97 -20.00 -4.63
C ARG A 36 -14.69 -20.79 -5.92
N GLY A 37 -13.52 -21.40 -6.06
CA GLY A 37 -13.09 -22.08 -7.29
C GLY A 37 -12.71 -21.14 -8.43
N ALA A 38 -12.85 -19.81 -8.24
CA ALA A 38 -12.58 -18.80 -9.27
C ALA A 38 -11.79 -17.62 -8.66
N SER A 39 -11.05 -16.89 -9.49
CA SER A 39 -10.33 -15.70 -9.05
C SER A 39 -11.30 -14.55 -8.73
N PRO A 40 -10.93 -13.59 -7.86
CA PRO A 40 -11.74 -12.41 -7.61
C PRO A 40 -12.15 -11.68 -8.90
N ARG A 41 -11.25 -11.64 -9.90
CA ARG A 41 -11.48 -10.94 -11.17
C ARG A 41 -12.53 -11.64 -12.04
N GLU A 42 -12.50 -12.96 -12.10
CA GLU A 42 -13.53 -13.77 -12.79
C GLU A 42 -14.90 -13.56 -12.14
N LEU A 43 -14.93 -13.22 -10.85
CA LEU A 43 -16.12 -12.88 -10.09
C LEU A 43 -16.46 -11.36 -10.11
N GLY A 44 -15.80 -10.57 -10.97
CA GLY A 44 -16.02 -9.13 -11.10
C GLY A 44 -15.43 -8.28 -9.98
N ASP A 45 -14.49 -8.83 -9.20
CA ASP A 45 -13.89 -8.20 -8.04
C ASP A 45 -12.36 -8.01 -8.17
N GLU A 46 -11.77 -7.27 -7.23
CA GLU A 46 -10.32 -7.05 -7.12
C GLU A 46 -9.72 -7.92 -6.01
N PRO A 47 -8.46 -8.40 -6.15
CA PRO A 47 -7.81 -9.27 -5.17
C PRO A 47 -7.27 -8.49 -3.96
N GLY A 48 -8.10 -7.66 -3.34
CA GLY A 48 -7.79 -6.90 -2.15
C GLY A 48 -8.81 -7.15 -1.04
N THR A 49 -8.66 -6.49 0.10
CA THR A 49 -9.50 -6.66 1.30
C THR A 49 -11.00 -6.59 0.98
N ALA A 50 -11.43 -5.56 0.24
CA ALA A 50 -12.85 -5.35 -0.04
C ALA A 50 -13.45 -6.43 -0.97
N GLY A 51 -12.72 -6.87 -2.00
CA GLY A 51 -13.13 -7.97 -2.86
C GLY A 51 -13.17 -9.29 -2.10
N THR A 52 -12.14 -9.55 -1.28
CA THR A 52 -12.10 -10.74 -0.44
C THR A 52 -13.26 -10.78 0.56
N TRP A 53 -13.62 -9.63 1.14
CA TRP A 53 -14.80 -9.52 2.00
C TRP A 53 -16.09 -10.02 1.30
N ARG A 54 -16.34 -9.52 0.09
CA ARG A 54 -17.55 -9.89 -0.66
C ARG A 54 -17.54 -11.34 -1.11
N GLN A 55 -16.38 -11.88 -1.47
CA GLN A 55 -16.27 -13.21 -2.08
C GLN A 55 -15.96 -14.32 -1.05
N ALA A 56 -15.22 -14.02 0.02
CA ALA A 56 -14.74 -15.03 0.97
C ALA A 56 -15.06 -14.71 2.44
N GLY A 57 -15.74 -13.58 2.70
CA GLY A 57 -16.21 -13.19 4.04
C GLY A 57 -15.18 -12.45 4.90
N PRO A 58 -15.61 -12.02 6.12
CA PRO A 58 -14.85 -11.08 6.95
C PRO A 58 -13.52 -11.64 7.46
N ALA A 59 -13.46 -12.89 7.88
CA ALA A 59 -12.22 -13.49 8.40
C ALA A 59 -11.12 -13.54 7.33
N ALA A 60 -11.45 -13.96 6.10
CA ALA A 60 -10.52 -13.96 4.99
C ALA A 60 -10.07 -12.53 4.61
N ALA A 61 -10.99 -11.58 4.63
CA ALA A 61 -10.69 -10.17 4.37
C ALA A 61 -9.74 -9.57 5.41
N LEU A 62 -9.92 -9.91 6.69
CA LEU A 62 -9.04 -9.47 7.78
C LEU A 62 -7.63 -10.03 7.60
N ALA A 63 -7.49 -11.31 7.24
CA ALA A 63 -6.19 -11.92 6.95
C ALA A 63 -5.49 -11.25 5.76
N VAL A 64 -6.22 -10.96 4.68
CA VAL A 64 -5.72 -10.22 3.51
C VAL A 64 -5.29 -8.81 3.92
N PHE A 65 -6.11 -8.10 4.69
CA PHE A 65 -5.78 -6.76 5.18
C PHE A 65 -4.51 -6.78 6.03
N ALA A 66 -4.42 -7.70 7.00
CA ALA A 66 -3.27 -7.80 7.90
C ALA A 66 -1.96 -8.07 7.12
N PHE A 67 -1.99 -8.98 6.14
CA PHE A 67 -0.83 -9.24 5.30
C PHE A 67 -0.48 -8.04 4.42
N ASP A 68 -1.46 -7.44 3.73
CA ASP A 68 -1.24 -6.28 2.88
C ASP A 68 -0.76 -5.05 3.66
N PHE A 69 -1.24 -4.87 4.88
CA PHE A 69 -0.78 -3.85 5.80
C PHE A 69 0.68 -4.10 6.24
N ALA A 70 0.99 -5.32 6.68
CA ALA A 70 2.33 -5.69 7.15
C ALA A 70 3.38 -5.54 6.06
N LYS A 71 3.09 -5.95 4.81
CA LYS A 71 4.05 -5.82 3.70
C LYS A 71 4.33 -4.36 3.34
N GLY A 72 3.46 -3.41 3.70
CA GLY A 72 3.72 -1.97 3.60
C GLY A 72 4.53 -1.44 4.77
N LEU A 73 4.17 -1.82 6.00
CA LEU A 73 4.79 -1.33 7.23
C LEU A 73 6.23 -1.83 7.41
N VAL A 74 6.46 -3.13 7.24
CA VAL A 74 7.73 -3.77 7.58
C VAL A 74 8.92 -3.22 6.78
N PRO A 75 8.86 -3.05 5.45
CA PRO A 75 9.99 -2.53 4.68
C PRO A 75 10.38 -1.11 5.09
N VAL A 76 9.40 -0.26 5.37
CA VAL A 76 9.65 1.13 5.79
C VAL A 76 10.28 1.17 7.18
N TRP A 77 9.77 0.34 8.09
CA TRP A 77 10.35 0.17 9.42
C TRP A 77 11.81 -0.31 9.35
N LEU A 78 12.10 -1.33 8.53
CA LEU A 78 13.46 -1.84 8.32
C LEU A 78 14.37 -0.76 7.73
N ALA A 79 13.95 -0.05 6.69
CA ALA A 79 14.72 1.00 6.05
C ALA A 79 15.05 2.14 7.03
N ASP A 80 14.06 2.58 7.82
CA ASP A 80 14.27 3.65 8.80
C ASP A 80 15.23 3.23 9.92
N ARG A 81 15.10 2.01 10.44
CA ARG A 81 15.92 1.48 11.54
C ARG A 81 17.36 1.16 11.12
N LEU A 82 17.55 0.61 9.94
CA LEU A 82 18.86 0.13 9.49
C LEU A 82 19.68 1.21 8.75
N ALA A 83 19.01 2.18 8.14
CA ALA A 83 19.66 3.22 7.36
C ALA A 83 19.66 4.61 8.02
N GLY A 84 19.18 4.73 9.26
CA GLY A 84 19.18 6.00 9.99
C GLY A 84 18.40 7.11 9.29
N GLY A 85 17.30 6.78 8.59
CA GLY A 85 16.45 7.75 7.94
C GLY A 85 16.97 8.28 6.59
N GLN A 86 17.85 7.56 5.88
CA GLN A 86 18.27 7.93 4.52
C GLN A 86 17.04 8.09 3.62
N GLY A 87 16.76 9.32 3.19
CA GLY A 87 15.51 9.68 2.51
C GLY A 87 15.24 8.88 1.23
N ALA A 88 16.28 8.61 0.44
CA ALA A 88 16.16 7.84 -0.81
C ALA A 88 15.74 6.38 -0.55
N LEU A 89 16.36 5.71 0.43
CA LEU A 89 16.02 4.35 0.79
C LEU A 89 14.62 4.26 1.41
N LEU A 90 14.27 5.22 2.28
CA LEU A 90 12.96 5.32 2.89
C LEU A 90 11.87 5.49 1.83
N LEU A 91 12.09 6.37 0.84
CA LEU A 91 11.20 6.58 -0.29
C LEU A 91 11.02 5.28 -1.11
N ALA A 92 12.13 4.62 -1.47
CA ALA A 92 12.07 3.38 -2.22
C ALA A 92 11.34 2.26 -1.45
N ALA A 93 11.61 2.13 -0.13
CA ALA A 93 10.94 1.15 0.73
C ALA A 93 9.44 1.44 0.92
N ALA A 94 9.03 2.71 0.84
CA ALA A 94 7.62 3.10 0.92
C ALA A 94 6.85 2.82 -0.38
N VAL A 95 7.46 3.07 -1.52
CA VAL A 95 6.82 2.89 -2.84
C VAL A 95 6.81 1.43 -3.28
N ALA A 96 7.89 0.69 -3.04
CA ALA A 96 8.10 -0.65 -3.57
C ALA A 96 6.98 -1.65 -3.23
N PRO A 97 6.53 -1.83 -1.97
CA PRO A 97 5.48 -2.79 -1.66
C PRO A 97 4.12 -2.41 -2.25
N VAL A 98 3.83 -1.11 -2.37
CA VAL A 98 2.60 -0.60 -2.98
C VAL A 98 2.63 -0.82 -4.50
N ALA A 99 3.76 -0.52 -5.14
CA ALA A 99 3.97 -0.74 -6.57
C ALA A 99 3.91 -2.24 -6.90
N GLY A 100 4.54 -3.10 -6.10
CA GLY A 100 4.48 -4.55 -6.25
C GLY A 100 3.04 -5.07 -6.12
N HIS A 101 2.25 -4.56 -5.17
CA HIS A 101 0.84 -4.90 -5.04
C HIS A 101 0.01 -4.46 -6.26
N ASN A 102 0.32 -3.31 -6.83
CA ASN A 102 -0.42 -2.73 -7.95
C ASN A 102 -0.04 -3.36 -9.30
N TRP A 103 1.25 -3.63 -9.50
CA TRP A 103 1.83 -4.19 -10.72
C TRP A 103 2.84 -5.31 -10.39
N PRO A 104 2.37 -6.48 -9.96
CA PRO A 104 3.23 -7.58 -9.54
C PRO A 104 4.03 -8.17 -10.70
N LEU A 105 5.35 -8.28 -10.51
CA LEU A 105 6.24 -8.92 -11.49
C LEU A 105 5.85 -10.36 -11.76
N GLN A 106 5.42 -11.09 -10.73
CA GLN A 106 4.97 -12.49 -10.80
C GLN A 106 3.76 -12.69 -11.73
N ARG A 107 3.10 -11.61 -12.12
CA ARG A 107 1.97 -11.60 -13.08
C ARG A 107 2.32 -10.92 -14.41
N GLY A 108 3.60 -10.74 -14.70
CA GLY A 108 4.05 -10.01 -15.89
C GLY A 108 3.62 -8.55 -15.89
N LEU A 109 3.65 -7.88 -14.73
CA LEU A 109 3.27 -6.49 -14.51
C LEU A 109 1.79 -6.16 -14.85
N ARG A 110 0.97 -7.19 -15.05
CA ARG A 110 -0.48 -7.01 -15.22
C ARG A 110 -1.08 -6.43 -13.94
N PRO A 111 -2.11 -5.60 -14.04
CA PRO A 111 -2.72 -4.97 -12.88
C PRO A 111 -3.03 -5.96 -11.75
N GLY A 112 -2.49 -5.70 -10.56
CA GLY A 112 -2.76 -6.40 -9.30
C GLY A 112 -3.96 -5.81 -8.55
N GLY A 113 -3.86 -5.63 -7.24
CA GLY A 113 -4.84 -4.90 -6.46
C GLY A 113 -4.70 -3.38 -6.60
N ARG A 114 -5.19 -2.63 -5.60
CA ARG A 114 -5.12 -1.15 -5.56
C ARG A 114 -4.15 -0.60 -4.51
N GLY A 115 -3.54 -1.46 -3.70
CA GLY A 115 -2.47 -1.11 -2.77
C GLY A 115 -2.88 -0.27 -1.54
N LEU A 116 -4.19 -0.06 -1.30
CA LEU A 116 -4.65 0.81 -0.22
C LEU A 116 -4.17 0.33 1.16
N ALA A 117 -4.32 -0.95 1.48
CA ALA A 117 -3.88 -1.50 2.77
C ALA A 117 -2.36 -1.41 2.95
N SER A 118 -1.58 -1.63 1.88
CA SER A 118 -0.12 -1.47 1.93
C SER A 118 0.29 -0.02 2.14
N ALA A 119 -0.37 0.94 1.48
CA ALA A 119 -0.10 2.37 1.70
C ALA A 119 -0.51 2.83 3.11
N ILE A 120 -1.58 2.27 3.69
CA ILE A 120 -1.95 2.49 5.09
C ILE A 120 -0.82 1.98 6.01
N GLY A 121 -0.28 0.78 5.77
CA GLY A 121 0.84 0.23 6.52
C GLY A 121 2.10 1.11 6.46
N VAL A 122 2.45 1.58 5.27
CA VAL A 122 3.54 2.57 5.07
C VAL A 122 3.29 3.83 5.90
N THR A 123 2.12 4.43 5.74
CA THR A 123 1.85 5.76 6.31
C THR A 123 1.62 5.71 7.82
N VAL A 124 1.09 4.62 8.36
CA VAL A 124 0.94 4.46 9.82
C VAL A 124 2.29 4.43 10.51
N TYR A 125 3.32 3.87 9.88
CA TYR A 125 4.67 3.92 10.42
C TYR A 125 5.26 5.34 10.32
N LEU A 126 5.12 6.00 9.17
CA LEU A 126 5.73 7.30 8.90
C LEU A 126 5.09 8.44 9.69
N ALA A 127 3.76 8.40 9.88
CA ALA A 127 2.99 9.48 10.49
C ALA A 127 1.69 8.97 11.14
N PRO A 128 1.77 8.19 12.24
CA PRO A 128 0.60 7.57 12.86
C PRO A 128 -0.42 8.62 13.36
N LEU A 129 0.06 9.71 13.97
CA LEU A 129 -0.80 10.77 14.50
C LEU A 129 -1.56 11.55 13.42
N ALA A 130 -1.02 11.62 12.21
CA ALA A 130 -1.70 12.22 11.07
C ALA A 130 -2.66 11.24 10.39
N LEU A 131 -2.24 9.98 10.25
CA LEU A 131 -3.01 8.99 9.50
C LEU A 131 -4.24 8.50 10.25
N VAL A 132 -4.15 8.22 11.56
CA VAL A 132 -5.26 7.61 12.30
C VAL A 132 -6.53 8.46 12.23
N PRO A 133 -6.54 9.76 12.58
CA PRO A 133 -7.75 10.58 12.45
C PRO A 133 -8.21 10.75 11.00
N ALA A 134 -7.27 10.80 10.06
CA ALA A 134 -7.60 10.90 8.64
C ALA A 134 -8.28 9.63 8.11
N LEU A 135 -7.84 8.44 8.53
CA LEU A 135 -8.49 7.18 8.19
C LEU A 135 -9.88 7.08 8.81
N LEU A 136 -10.05 7.50 10.06
CA LEU A 136 -11.37 7.50 10.69
C LEU A 136 -12.34 8.37 9.89
N ALA A 137 -11.94 9.57 9.51
CA ALA A 137 -12.76 10.44 8.64
C ALA A 137 -13.07 9.79 7.29
N GLY A 138 -12.06 9.20 6.64
CA GLY A 138 -12.23 8.48 5.38
C GLY A 138 -13.16 7.27 5.51
N CYS A 139 -13.08 6.51 6.61
CA CYS A 139 -13.97 5.39 6.89
C CYS A 139 -15.42 5.85 7.10
N VAL A 140 -15.65 6.92 7.85
CA VAL A 140 -16.99 7.49 8.04
C VAL A 140 -17.62 7.87 6.70
N VAL A 141 -16.87 8.56 5.83
CA VAL A 141 -17.36 8.91 4.50
C VAL A 141 -17.58 7.68 3.62
N ALA A 142 -16.69 6.69 3.70
CA ALA A 142 -16.81 5.44 2.95
C ALA A 142 -18.06 4.64 3.35
N LEU A 143 -18.36 4.57 4.65
CA LEU A 143 -19.58 3.95 5.18
C LEU A 143 -20.82 4.71 4.72
N TRP A 144 -20.84 6.03 4.84
CA TRP A 144 -21.95 6.86 4.39
C TRP A 144 -22.22 6.74 2.89
N ARG A 145 -21.15 6.78 2.08
CA ARG A 145 -21.22 6.64 0.62
C ARG A 145 -21.34 5.18 0.14
N ARG A 146 -21.22 4.21 1.04
CA ARG A 146 -21.20 2.76 0.75
C ARG A 146 -20.18 2.37 -0.33
N ARG A 147 -19.03 3.06 -0.36
CA ARG A 147 -17.97 2.86 -1.36
C ARG A 147 -16.59 3.00 -0.73
N THR A 148 -15.82 1.90 -0.70
CA THR A 148 -14.48 1.82 -0.10
C THR A 148 -13.43 2.79 -0.66
N PRO A 149 -13.45 3.26 -1.92
CA PRO A 149 -12.47 4.24 -2.39
C PRO A 149 -12.44 5.55 -1.58
N TRP A 150 -13.54 5.92 -0.92
CA TRP A 150 -13.61 7.13 -0.12
C TRP A 150 -12.67 7.14 1.08
N VAL A 151 -12.23 5.95 1.55
CA VAL A 151 -11.17 5.85 2.58
C VAL A 151 -9.90 6.56 2.12
N GLY A 152 -9.46 6.32 0.88
CA GLY A 152 -8.27 6.97 0.33
C GLY A 152 -8.53 8.39 -0.18
N ILE A 153 -9.69 8.62 -0.83
CA ILE A 153 -10.03 9.95 -1.42
C ILE A 153 -10.11 11.03 -0.35
N VAL A 154 -10.64 10.72 0.82
CA VAL A 154 -10.74 11.65 1.96
C VAL A 154 -9.54 11.51 2.88
N GLY A 155 -9.15 10.26 3.22
CA GLY A 155 -8.12 9.99 4.21
C GLY A 155 -6.73 10.49 3.78
N PHE A 156 -6.31 10.27 2.54
CA PHE A 156 -4.96 10.67 2.13
C PHE A 156 -4.74 12.19 2.07
N PRO A 157 -5.62 13.01 1.45
CA PRO A 157 -5.47 14.46 1.51
C PRO A 157 -5.50 14.99 2.94
N LEU A 158 -6.40 14.48 3.79
CA LEU A 158 -6.46 14.89 5.18
C LEU A 158 -5.20 14.49 5.96
N ALA A 159 -4.68 13.27 5.72
CA ALA A 159 -3.42 12.84 6.32
C ALA A 159 -2.27 13.75 5.92
N LEU A 160 -2.18 14.18 4.65
CA LEU A 160 -1.17 15.11 4.18
C LEU A 160 -1.26 16.46 4.92
N VAL A 161 -2.46 17.02 5.01
CA VAL A 161 -2.66 18.28 5.76
C VAL A 161 -2.21 18.12 7.21
N LEU A 162 -2.61 17.04 7.88
CA LEU A 162 -2.21 16.76 9.25
C LEU A 162 -0.70 16.53 9.40
N MET A 163 -0.04 15.85 8.44
CA MET A 163 1.42 15.70 8.44
C MET A 163 2.14 17.05 8.40
N LEU A 164 1.64 18.01 7.60
CA LEU A 164 2.20 19.34 7.51
C LEU A 164 1.96 20.14 8.80
N VAL A 165 0.75 20.10 9.33
CA VAL A 165 0.38 20.78 10.60
C VAL A 165 1.21 20.24 11.78
N LEU A 166 1.38 18.92 11.85
CA LEU A 166 2.15 18.24 12.89
C LEU A 166 3.67 18.29 12.64
N ARG A 167 4.13 19.00 11.61
CA ARG A 167 5.54 19.17 11.26
C ARG A 167 6.28 17.84 11.10
N THR A 168 5.63 16.86 10.48
CA THR A 168 6.27 15.58 10.16
C THR A 168 7.53 15.81 9.32
N PRO A 169 8.66 15.12 9.61
CA PRO A 169 9.92 15.30 8.86
C PRO A 169 9.73 15.18 7.34
N PRO A 170 10.32 16.08 6.52
CA PRO A 170 10.08 16.13 5.07
C PRO A 170 10.29 14.80 4.34
N ALA A 171 11.33 14.03 4.70
CA ALA A 171 11.59 12.72 4.11
C ALA A 171 10.43 11.75 4.32
N ARG A 172 9.79 11.76 5.49
CA ARG A 172 8.63 10.93 5.80
C ARG A 172 7.38 11.39 5.04
N VAL A 173 7.19 12.71 4.90
CA VAL A 173 6.09 13.27 4.09
C VAL A 173 6.23 12.83 2.64
N VAL A 174 7.42 13.02 2.05
CA VAL A 174 7.67 12.64 0.64
C VAL A 174 7.44 11.13 0.43
N ALA A 175 7.95 10.29 1.32
CA ALA A 175 7.76 8.84 1.23
C ALA A 175 6.28 8.42 1.32
N ALA A 176 5.52 9.00 2.27
CA ALA A 176 4.10 8.74 2.43
C ALA A 176 3.28 9.21 1.21
N VAL A 177 3.55 10.44 0.73
CA VAL A 177 2.87 10.99 -0.46
C VAL A 177 3.15 10.14 -1.69
N ALA A 178 4.39 9.69 -1.90
CA ALA A 178 4.73 8.83 -3.05
C ALA A 178 3.97 7.49 -3.01
N ALA A 179 3.84 6.87 -1.82
CA ALA A 179 3.01 5.67 -1.65
C ALA A 179 1.52 5.95 -1.94
N MET A 180 0.97 7.07 -1.46
CA MET A 180 -0.42 7.48 -1.71
C MET A 180 -0.66 7.77 -3.20
N VAL A 181 0.27 8.45 -3.87
CA VAL A 181 0.22 8.72 -5.33
C VAL A 181 0.22 7.41 -6.10
N THR A 182 1.02 6.43 -5.70
CA THR A 182 1.06 5.09 -6.32
C THR A 182 -0.31 4.39 -6.26
N VAL A 183 -1.04 4.53 -5.15
CA VAL A 183 -2.45 4.07 -5.03
C VAL A 183 -3.37 4.84 -5.97
N GLY A 184 -3.24 6.17 -6.01
CA GLY A 184 -4.03 7.04 -6.87
C GLY A 184 -3.87 6.71 -8.35
N LEU A 185 -2.64 6.52 -8.83
CA LEU A 185 -2.34 6.12 -10.20
C LEU A 185 -3.03 4.80 -10.57
N ARG A 186 -2.97 3.81 -9.67
CA ARG A 186 -3.64 2.52 -9.92
C ARG A 186 -5.16 2.66 -9.90
N TYR A 187 -5.71 3.51 -9.04
CA TYR A 187 -7.13 3.80 -9.02
C TYR A 187 -7.62 4.46 -10.31
N LEU A 188 -6.88 5.42 -10.85
CA LEU A 188 -7.19 6.06 -12.14
C LEU A 188 -7.13 5.06 -13.30
N GLN A 189 -6.16 4.15 -13.32
CA GLN A 189 -6.11 3.09 -14.33
C GLN A 189 -7.34 2.18 -14.23
N TRP A 190 -7.74 1.81 -13.02
CA TRP A 190 -8.91 0.96 -12.80
C TRP A 190 -10.21 1.61 -13.27
N THR A 191 -10.43 2.91 -12.99
CA THR A 191 -11.62 3.64 -13.42
C THR A 191 -11.70 3.73 -14.94
N ARG A 192 -10.57 4.03 -15.62
CA ARG A 192 -10.50 4.06 -17.10
C ARG A 192 -10.78 2.71 -17.73
N GLN A 193 -10.33 1.62 -17.12
CA GLN A 193 -10.60 0.27 -17.62
C GLN A 193 -12.09 -0.07 -17.49
N LYS A 194 -12.76 0.26 -16.39
CA LYS A 194 -14.19 0.04 -16.24
C LYS A 194 -15.05 0.79 -17.27
N GLN A 195 -14.67 2.02 -17.62
CA GLN A 195 -15.39 2.82 -18.60
C GLN A 195 -15.32 2.29 -20.03
N ARG A 196 -14.33 1.45 -20.35
CA ARG A 196 -14.19 0.84 -21.69
C ARG A 196 -15.08 -0.39 -21.92
N TRP A 197 -15.75 -0.88 -20.88
CA TRP A 197 -16.61 -2.07 -20.92
C TRP A 197 -18.10 -1.73 -20.73
N ILE A 198 -18.44 -0.44 -20.66
CA ILE A 198 -19.80 0.12 -20.70
C ILE A 198 -20.03 0.83 -22.04
#